data_723623650ee376303564524ae48610ef
#
_entry.id   723623650ee376303564524ae48610ef
#
_cell.length_a   1.000
_cell.length_b   1.000
_cell.length_c   1.000
_cell.angle_alpha   90.00
_cell.angle_beta   90.00
_cell.angle_gamma   90.00
#
_symmetry.space_group_name_H-M   'P 1'
#
loop_
_entity.id
_entity.type
_entity.pdbx_description
1 polymer ?
#
loop_
_entity_poly.entity_id
_entity_poly.type
_entity_poly.pdbx_seq_one_letter_code
_entity_poly.pdbx_strand_id
1 'polypeptide(L)' 'MERKFEYRKAIEELEAIAAKVEDPKTGIDDIERYIRRSEELVAACREYLRGARQALEPESGVNHKDE' A
#
# COMPACT_ATOMS: atom_id res chain seq x y z
N MET A 1 4.20 12.18 -19.28
CA MET A 1 4.27 10.99 -19.02
C MET A 1 3.49 10.60 -17.92
N GLU A 2 2.92 9.61 -17.98
CA GLU A 2 2.17 9.26 -17.00
C GLU A 2 2.83 8.58 -16.02
N ARG A 3 2.45 8.60 -14.84
CA ARG A 3 3.00 7.94 -13.93
C ARG A 3 2.31 6.75 -13.57
N LYS A 4 2.89 5.66 -13.53
CA LYS A 4 2.30 4.49 -13.15
C LYS A 4 2.62 4.26 -11.75
N PHE A 5 1.73 3.78 -10.95
CA PHE A 5 1.96 3.43 -9.56
C PHE A 5 2.91 2.24 -9.54
N GLU A 6 3.98 2.35 -8.76
CA GLU A 6 4.94 1.28 -8.66
C GLU A 6 4.78 0.55 -7.35
N TYR A 7 4.13 -0.58 -7.42
CA TYR A 7 3.80 -1.35 -6.23
C TYR A 7 5.05 -1.75 -5.44
N ARG A 8 6.08 -2.20 -6.13
CA ARG A 8 7.28 -2.61 -5.44
C ARG A 8 7.92 -1.46 -4.67
N LYS A 9 7.93 -0.28 -5.24
CA LYS A 9 8.51 0.85 -4.55
C LYS A 9 7.67 1.25 -3.36
N ALA A 10 6.36 1.11 -3.47
CA ALA A 10 5.48 1.41 -2.35
C ALA A 10 5.76 0.46 -1.20
N ILE A 11 5.97 -0.81 -1.50
CA ILE A 11 6.26 -1.78 -0.46
C ILE A 11 7.60 -1.48 0.18
N GLU A 12 8.60 -1.08 -0.61
CA GLU A 12 9.89 -0.73 -0.06
C GLU A 12 9.78 0.47 0.87
N GLU A 13 8.96 1.42 0.48
CA GLU A 13 8.77 2.59 1.32
C GLU A 13 8.06 2.21 2.61
N LEU A 14 7.07 1.32 2.54
CA LEU A 14 6.39 0.87 3.74
C LEU A 14 7.34 0.16 4.67
N GLU A 15 8.26 -0.63 4.13
CA GLU A 15 9.23 -1.31 4.97
C GLU A 15 10.16 -0.32 5.64
N ALA A 16 10.55 0.72 4.93
CA ALA A 16 11.41 1.74 5.49
C ALA A 16 10.69 2.49 6.60
N ILE A 17 9.40 2.76 6.39
CA ILE A 17 8.59 3.44 7.39
C ILE A 17 8.47 2.57 8.64
N ALA A 18 8.24 1.29 8.45
CA ALA A 18 8.13 0.39 9.59
C ALA A 18 9.39 0.39 10.43
N ALA A 19 10.55 0.42 9.77
CA ALA A 19 11.81 0.44 10.49
C ALA A 19 11.94 1.73 11.29
N LYS A 20 11.49 2.85 10.71
CA LYS A 20 11.58 4.12 11.41
C LYS A 20 10.65 4.17 12.60
N VAL A 21 9.46 3.63 12.45
CA VAL A 21 8.49 3.65 13.52
C VAL A 21 8.96 2.78 14.69
N GLU A 22 9.67 1.70 14.38
CA GLU A 22 10.16 0.83 15.41
C GLU A 22 11.42 1.33 16.08
N ASP A 23 12.05 2.36 15.52
CA ASP A 23 13.27 2.88 16.08
C ASP A 23 12.95 3.70 17.31
N PRO A 24 13.48 3.37 18.47
CA PRO A 24 13.15 4.09 19.68
C PRO A 24 13.61 5.54 19.68
N LYS A 25 14.47 5.91 18.75
CA LYS A 25 14.91 7.28 18.67
C LYS A 25 14.00 8.16 17.83
N THR A 26 13.05 7.57 17.17
CA THR A 26 12.15 8.35 16.32
C THR A 26 11.18 9.13 17.20
N GLY A 27 11.05 10.41 16.94
CA GLY A 27 10.17 11.26 17.73
C GLY A 27 8.71 11.03 17.39
N ILE A 28 7.87 11.42 18.31
CA ILE A 28 6.44 11.27 18.16
C ILE A 28 5.90 11.99 16.93
N ASP A 29 6.38 13.19 16.67
CA ASP A 29 5.91 13.92 15.51
C ASP A 29 6.25 13.19 14.21
N ASP A 30 7.43 12.59 14.19
CA ASP A 30 7.84 11.85 13.00
C ASP A 30 7.02 10.59 12.86
N ILE A 31 6.69 9.94 13.97
CA ILE A 31 5.88 8.74 13.93
C ILE A 31 4.53 9.05 13.32
N GLU A 32 3.92 10.17 13.70
CA GLU A 32 2.63 10.53 13.15
C GLU A 32 2.70 10.75 11.66
N ARG A 33 3.76 11.38 11.19
CA ARG A 33 3.94 11.59 9.78
C ARG A 33 4.10 10.28 9.04
N TYR A 34 4.88 9.35 9.61
CA TYR A 34 5.10 8.06 8.98
C TYR A 34 3.80 7.26 8.93
N ILE A 35 2.99 7.33 9.99
CA ILE A 35 1.73 6.61 9.99
C ILE A 35 0.81 7.15 8.90
N ARG A 36 0.75 8.47 8.77
CA ARG A 36 -0.10 9.06 7.75
C ARG A 36 0.37 8.65 6.37
N ARG A 37 1.68 8.67 6.16
CA ARG A 37 2.22 8.28 4.87
C ARG A 37 1.95 6.81 4.59
N SER A 38 2.08 5.95 5.61
CA SER A 38 1.85 4.54 5.40
C SER A 38 0.39 4.27 5.05
N GLU A 39 -0.54 5.05 5.61
CA GLU A 39 -1.94 4.88 5.27
C GLU A 39 -2.18 5.21 3.81
N GLU A 40 -1.52 6.24 3.31
CA GLU A 40 -1.64 6.59 1.91
C GLU A 40 -1.10 5.49 1.02
N LEU A 41 0.05 4.91 1.41
CA LEU A 41 0.65 3.86 0.62
C LEU A 41 -0.19 2.60 0.64
N VAL A 42 -0.76 2.26 1.78
CA VAL A 42 -1.59 1.07 1.88
C VAL A 42 -2.83 1.25 1.01
N ALA A 43 -3.43 2.43 1.04
CA ALA A 43 -4.61 2.68 0.22
C ALA A 43 -4.27 2.55 -1.26
N ALA A 44 -3.12 3.10 -1.67
CA ALA A 44 -2.72 3.00 -3.06
C ALA A 44 -2.45 1.57 -3.46
N CYS A 45 -1.83 0.78 -2.58
CA CYS A 45 -1.56 -0.61 -2.87
C CYS A 45 -2.85 -1.40 -3.02
N ARG A 46 -3.83 -1.11 -2.19
CA ARG A 46 -5.11 -1.81 -2.29
C ARG A 46 -5.79 -1.51 -3.59
N GLU A 47 -5.75 -0.25 -4.02
CA GLU A 47 -6.35 0.10 -5.28
C GLU A 47 -5.64 -0.57 -6.44
N TYR A 48 -4.32 -0.63 -6.37
CA TYR A 48 -3.55 -1.27 -7.41
C TYR A 48 -3.90 -2.75 -7.50
N LEU A 49 -3.97 -3.42 -6.36
CA LEU A 49 -4.26 -4.85 -6.36
C LEU A 49 -5.69 -5.13 -6.82
N ARG A 50 -6.61 -4.23 -6.46
CA ARG A 50 -7.97 -4.40 -6.91
C ARG A 50 -8.04 -4.31 -8.43
N GLY A 51 -7.35 -3.34 -9.01
CA GLY A 51 -7.34 -3.21 -10.45
C GLY A 51 -6.71 -4.42 -11.13
N ALA A 52 -5.60 -4.91 -10.58
CA ALA A 52 -4.93 -6.05 -11.15
C ALA A 52 -5.82 -7.29 -11.08
N ARG A 53 -6.56 -7.44 -9.96
CA ARG A 53 -7.42 -8.56 -9.82
C ARG A 53 -8.54 -8.50 -10.81
N GLN A 54 -9.13 -7.34 -11.02
CA GLN A 54 -10.19 -7.22 -11.98
C GLN A 54 -9.70 -7.49 -13.38
N ALA A 55 -8.48 -7.12 -13.69
CA ALA A 55 -7.94 -7.39 -15.01
C ALA A 55 -7.76 -8.88 -15.24
N LEU A 56 -7.42 -9.60 -14.18
CA LEU A 56 -7.21 -11.01 -14.32
C LEU A 56 -8.47 -11.84 -14.29
N GLU A 57 -9.54 -11.30 -13.73
CA GLU A 57 -10.77 -12.05 -13.62
C GLU A 57 -11.87 -11.32 -14.28
N PRO A 58 -11.87 -11.25 -15.52
CA PRO A 58 -12.85 -10.52 -16.24
C PRO A 58 -14.24 -10.93 -15.99
N GLU A 59 -14.50 -12.11 -15.91
CA GLU A 59 -15.80 -12.50 -15.70
C GLU A 59 -16.08 -12.90 -14.49
N SER A 60 -15.68 -12.86 -13.82
CA SER A 60 -15.87 -13.21 -12.71
C SER A 60 -16.66 -13.43 -12.01
N GLY A 61 -16.86 -13.52 -11.94
CA GLY A 61 -17.48 -13.71 -11.38
C GLY A 61 -17.53 -14.47 -10.42
N VAL A 62 -17.78 -14.81 -10.27
CA VAL A 62 -17.83 -15.44 -9.52
C VAL A 62 -17.41 -15.49 -8.41
N ASN A 63 -17.78 -15.39 -8.24
CA ASN A 63 -17.45 -15.44 -7.26
C ASN A 63 -17.33 -15.42 -6.22
N HIS A 64 -17.64 -15.41 -6.02
CA HIS A 64 -17.43 -15.35 -5.11
C HIS A 64 -17.33 -15.27 -4.05
N LYS A 65 -17.53 -15.36 -3.82
CA LYS A 65 -17.36 -15.27 -2.92
C LYS A 65 -17.02 -15.29 -1.90
N ASP A 66 -17.13 -15.40 -1.84
CA ASP A 66 -16.67 -15.39 -0.97
C ASP A 66 -16.47 -15.30 -0.17
N GLU A 67 -16.61 -15.35 -0.14
CA GLU A 67 -16.30 -15.14 0.50
C GLU A 67 -16.33 -15.04 1.02
#